data_483edebd3ab0f5045a1d34794c91f054
#
_entry.id   483edebd3ab0f5045a1d34794c91f054
#
_cell.length_a   1.000
_cell.length_b   1.000
_cell.length_c   1.000
_cell.angle_alpha   90.00
_cell.angle_beta   90.00
_cell.angle_gamma   90.00
#
_symmetry.space_group_name_H-M   'P 1'
#
loop_
_entity.id
_entity.type
_entity.pdbx_description
1 polymer ?
#
loop_
_entity_poly.entity_id
_entity_poly.type
_entity_poly.pdbx_seq_one_letter_code
_entity_poly.pdbx_strand_id
1 'polypeptide(L)'
;MYSDKISRRAFLKTGIAVGAGIYGLSYLSTLKRMPALKKLKEHRLRSGLVVAHGNVSDTLDEPAIIKEMVRRALNALGGMDKLISKGNRVIIKPNIAWNQKPEFAANTNPYVVAALVELCREAGASVVKVMDHTCSANPEPSYENS
;
A
#
# COMPACT_ATOMS: atom_id res chain seq x y z
N MET A 1 28.23 31.95 -42.11
CA MET A 1 27.10 32.11 -41.16
C MET A 1 26.65 30.70 -40.77
N TYR A 2 27.20 30.19 -39.70
CA TYR A 2 27.00 28.80 -39.24
C TYR A 2 25.75 28.79 -38.32
N SER A 3 24.69 28.16 -38.77
CA SER A 3 23.48 27.98 -37.97
C SER A 3 23.61 26.68 -37.14
N ASP A 4 24.05 26.80 -35.91
CA ASP A 4 24.02 25.69 -34.96
C ASP A 4 22.58 25.29 -34.64
N LYS A 5 22.11 24.27 -35.33
CA LYS A 5 20.81 23.67 -35.01
C LYS A 5 20.93 22.89 -33.71
N ILE A 6 20.45 23.48 -32.62
CA ILE A 6 20.31 22.78 -31.34
C ILE A 6 19.43 21.55 -31.55
N SER A 7 19.95 20.36 -31.26
CA SER A 7 19.17 19.14 -31.39
C SER A 7 18.00 19.11 -30.36
N ARG A 8 16.87 18.50 -30.74
CA ARG A 8 15.70 18.37 -29.85
C ARG A 8 16.07 17.76 -28.50
N ARG A 9 17.06 16.86 -28.47
CA ARG A 9 17.58 16.23 -27.25
C ARG A 9 18.38 17.20 -26.38
N ALA A 10 19.16 18.10 -27.00
CA ALA A 10 19.90 19.16 -26.31
C ALA A 10 18.93 20.20 -25.73
N PHE A 11 17.92 20.61 -26.52
CA PHE A 11 16.86 21.53 -26.09
C PHE A 11 16.09 20.97 -24.86
N LEU A 12 15.67 19.68 -24.88
CA LEU A 12 15.02 19.05 -23.77
C LEU A 12 15.90 18.96 -22.51
N LYS A 13 17.18 18.61 -22.68
CA LYS A 13 18.13 18.55 -21.54
C LYS A 13 18.38 19.96 -20.95
N THR A 14 18.49 20.97 -21.76
CA THR A 14 18.70 22.37 -21.33
C THR A 14 17.41 22.93 -20.70
N GLY A 15 16.24 22.63 -21.28
CA GLY A 15 14.95 23.06 -20.77
C GLY A 15 14.65 22.43 -19.40
N ILE A 16 14.98 21.15 -19.19
CA ILE A 16 14.88 20.48 -17.90
C ILE A 16 15.86 21.08 -16.88
N ALA A 17 17.09 21.40 -17.30
CA ALA A 17 18.09 22.00 -16.42
C ALA A 17 17.71 23.43 -15.98
N VAL A 18 17.16 24.25 -16.87
CA VAL A 18 16.72 25.62 -16.53
C VAL A 18 15.41 25.63 -15.76
N GLY A 19 14.44 24.78 -16.11
CA GLY A 19 13.19 24.65 -15.34
C GLY A 19 13.41 24.05 -13.95
N ALA A 20 14.37 23.14 -13.79
CA ALA A 20 14.77 22.61 -12.49
C ALA A 20 15.54 23.65 -11.63
N GLY A 21 16.20 24.63 -12.24
CA GLY A 21 17.06 25.57 -11.53
C GLY A 21 16.31 26.58 -10.66
N ILE A 22 15.17 27.08 -11.09
CA ILE A 22 14.47 28.17 -10.36
C ILE A 22 13.32 27.62 -9.50
N TYR A 23 12.58 26.64 -9.99
CA TYR A 23 11.46 26.02 -9.24
C TYR A 23 11.82 24.69 -8.60
N GLY A 24 12.80 23.96 -9.12
CA GLY A 24 13.20 22.66 -8.63
C GLY A 24 13.96 22.70 -7.31
N LEU A 25 14.80 23.73 -7.08
CA LEU A 25 15.55 23.86 -5.83
C LEU A 25 14.63 24.23 -4.66
N SER A 26 13.63 25.08 -4.86
CA SER A 26 12.64 25.39 -3.83
C SER A 26 11.70 24.20 -3.57
N TYR A 27 11.30 23.47 -4.61
CA TYR A 27 10.50 22.27 -4.49
C TYR A 27 11.27 21.12 -3.81
N LEU A 28 12.52 20.90 -4.20
CA LEU A 28 13.41 19.93 -3.56
C LEU A 28 13.71 20.27 -2.09
N SER A 29 13.83 21.55 -1.76
CA SER A 29 14.01 21.99 -0.36
C SER A 29 12.74 21.77 0.46
N THR A 30 11.57 21.92 -0.14
CA THR A 30 10.27 21.62 0.50
C THR A 30 10.07 20.12 0.68
N LEU A 31 10.44 19.29 -0.31
CA LEU A 31 10.40 17.83 -0.19
C LEU A 31 11.37 17.31 0.88
N LYS A 32 12.56 17.91 1.02
CA LYS A 32 13.51 17.58 2.09
C LYS A 32 13.00 17.92 3.49
N ARG A 33 12.07 18.88 3.61
CA ARG A 33 11.43 19.27 4.88
C ARG A 33 10.19 18.44 5.22
N MET A 34 9.73 17.56 4.34
CA MET A 34 8.60 16.67 4.63
C MET A 34 9.07 15.48 5.49
N PRO A 35 8.69 15.41 6.78
CA PRO A 35 9.12 14.32 7.69
C PRO A 35 8.72 12.94 7.16
N ALA A 36 7.62 12.87 6.40
CA ALA A 36 7.12 11.64 5.79
C ALA A 36 8.09 11.03 4.75
N LEU A 37 8.77 11.87 3.94
CA LEU A 37 9.73 11.38 2.93
C LEU A 37 11.03 10.90 3.56
N LYS A 38 11.46 11.50 4.68
CA LYS A 38 12.62 11.03 5.44
C LYS A 38 12.35 9.67 6.04
N LYS A 39 11.13 9.47 6.57
CA LYS A 39 10.68 8.20 7.16
C LYS A 39 10.58 7.07 6.12
N LEU A 40 10.14 7.37 4.88
CA LEU A 40 10.09 6.40 3.78
C LEU A 40 11.48 5.89 3.35
N LYS A 41 12.54 6.70 3.48
CA LYS A 41 13.92 6.28 3.18
C LYS A 41 14.51 5.33 4.23
N GLU A 42 14.06 5.42 5.47
CA GLU A 42 14.53 4.59 6.59
C GLU A 42 13.80 3.24 6.69
N HIS A 43 12.65 3.10 6.02
CA HIS A 43 11.86 1.85 6.00
C HIS A 43 12.24 0.96 4.82
N ARG A 44 13.47 0.48 4.80
CA ARG A 44 13.85 -0.60 3.89
C ARG A 44 13.28 -1.92 4.43
N LEU A 45 12.20 -2.39 3.80
CA LEU A 45 11.69 -3.73 4.04
C LEU A 45 12.82 -4.74 3.76
N ARG A 46 12.99 -5.73 4.65
CA ARG A 46 14.05 -6.75 4.53
C ARG A 46 13.83 -7.67 3.33
N SER A 47 12.58 -7.80 2.86
CA SER A 47 12.19 -8.64 1.73
C SER A 47 11.24 -7.87 0.83
N GLY A 48 11.36 -8.07 -0.49
CA GLY A 48 10.43 -7.51 -1.49
C GLY A 48 9.15 -8.33 -1.65
N LEU A 49 9.17 -9.61 -1.23
CA LEU A 49 8.03 -10.53 -1.31
C LEU A 49 8.10 -11.51 -0.14
N VAL A 50 6.97 -11.76 0.47
CA VAL A 50 6.77 -12.80 1.49
C VAL A 50 5.57 -13.65 1.11
N VAL A 51 5.72 -14.97 1.22
CA VAL A 51 4.65 -15.94 1.05
C VAL A 51 4.48 -16.66 2.37
N ALA A 52 3.29 -16.57 2.99
CA ALA A 52 2.94 -17.30 4.19
C ALA A 52 2.00 -18.46 3.83
N HIS A 53 2.32 -19.64 4.34
CA HIS A 53 1.48 -20.82 4.21
C HIS A 53 0.81 -21.12 5.55
N GLY A 54 -0.49 -21.44 5.54
CA GLY A 54 -1.24 -21.95 6.67
C GLY A 54 -1.39 -23.47 6.54
N ASN A 55 -1.19 -24.17 7.65
CA ASN A 55 -1.60 -25.57 7.73
C ASN A 55 -2.98 -25.59 8.35
N VAL A 56 -3.95 -26.14 7.64
CA VAL A 56 -5.26 -26.44 8.20
C VAL A 56 -5.05 -27.57 9.19
N SER A 57 -5.14 -27.26 10.48
CA SER A 57 -5.22 -28.29 11.53
C SER A 57 -6.67 -28.38 11.98
N ASP A 58 -7.12 -29.55 12.30
CA ASP A 58 -8.50 -29.81 12.77
C ASP A 58 -8.87 -29.07 14.09
N THR A 59 -7.91 -28.34 14.66
CA THR A 59 -8.05 -27.63 15.95
C THR A 59 -8.23 -26.13 15.83
N LEU A 60 -7.96 -25.53 14.68
CA LEU A 60 -8.10 -24.09 14.47
C LEU A 60 -9.17 -23.80 13.42
N ASP A 61 -9.99 -22.80 13.69
CA ASP A 61 -10.95 -22.28 12.72
C ASP A 61 -10.25 -21.47 11.62
N GLU A 62 -10.88 -21.36 10.48
CA GLU A 62 -10.33 -20.65 9.32
C GLU A 62 -9.92 -19.20 9.62
N PRO A 63 -10.70 -18.37 10.34
CA PRO A 63 -10.31 -17.02 10.72
C PRO A 63 -8.99 -16.96 11.51
N ALA A 64 -8.78 -17.88 12.46
CA ALA A 64 -7.57 -17.91 13.27
C ALA A 64 -6.34 -18.28 12.44
N ILE A 65 -6.48 -19.25 11.54
CA ILE A 65 -5.41 -19.66 10.61
C ILE A 65 -5.01 -18.48 9.72
N ILE A 66 -5.99 -17.80 9.12
CA ILE A 66 -5.74 -16.66 8.22
C ILE A 66 -5.09 -15.51 8.99
N LYS A 67 -5.56 -15.20 10.20
CA LYS A 67 -4.96 -14.15 11.03
C LYS A 67 -3.50 -14.44 11.34
N GLU A 68 -3.16 -15.68 11.66
CA GLU A 68 -1.78 -16.08 11.93
C GLU A 68 -0.91 -16.00 10.65
N MET A 69 -1.43 -16.42 9.50
CA MET A 69 -0.73 -16.27 8.21
C MET A 69 -0.42 -14.81 7.90
N VAL A 70 -1.38 -13.91 8.05
CA VAL A 70 -1.21 -12.47 7.85
C VAL A 70 -0.16 -11.92 8.81
N ARG A 71 -0.22 -12.31 10.10
CA ARG A 71 0.76 -11.91 11.12
C ARG A 71 2.18 -12.37 10.75
N ARG A 72 2.35 -13.61 10.35
CA ARG A 72 3.65 -14.17 9.92
C ARG A 72 4.20 -13.44 8.71
N ALA A 73 3.37 -13.18 7.70
CA ALA A 73 3.79 -12.45 6.50
C ALA A 73 4.28 -11.03 6.86
N LEU A 74 3.54 -10.30 7.69
CA LEU A 74 3.92 -8.97 8.13
C LEU A 74 5.18 -8.96 9.01
N ASN A 75 5.32 -9.94 9.91
CA ASN A 75 6.53 -10.07 10.74
C ASN A 75 7.77 -10.32 9.89
N ALA A 76 7.66 -11.13 8.84
CA ALA A 76 8.76 -11.36 7.90
C ALA A 76 9.14 -10.09 7.10
N LEU A 77 8.21 -9.18 6.90
CA LEU A 77 8.44 -7.84 6.34
C LEU A 77 9.02 -6.84 7.36
N GLY A 78 9.14 -7.23 8.62
CA GLY A 78 9.69 -6.40 9.68
C GLY A 78 8.71 -5.94 10.74
N GLY A 79 7.44 -6.38 10.64
CA GLY A 79 6.38 -6.11 11.61
C GLY A 79 5.51 -4.90 11.24
N MET A 80 4.29 -4.87 11.77
CA MET A 80 3.32 -3.80 11.50
C MET A 80 3.77 -2.45 12.10
N ASP A 81 4.50 -2.46 13.19
CA ASP A 81 5.10 -1.29 13.84
C ASP A 81 6.11 -0.55 12.94
N LYS A 82 6.68 -1.23 11.95
CA LYS A 82 7.50 -0.61 10.92
C LYS A 82 6.67 0.18 9.90
N LEU A 83 5.44 -0.23 9.68
CA LEU A 83 4.53 0.34 8.68
C LEU A 83 3.63 1.41 9.29
N ILE A 84 3.23 1.23 10.55
CA ILE A 84 2.26 2.07 11.26
C ILE A 84 2.89 2.66 12.51
N SER A 85 2.67 3.94 12.73
CA SER A 85 3.00 4.64 13.96
C SER A 85 1.73 4.95 14.75
N LYS A 86 1.85 5.05 16.07
CA LYS A 86 0.73 5.45 16.94
C LYS A 86 0.09 6.73 16.45
N GLY A 87 -1.23 6.73 16.34
CA GLY A 87 -2.02 7.86 15.87
C GLY A 87 -2.19 7.94 14.34
N ASN A 88 -1.58 7.03 13.57
CA ASN A 88 -1.79 7.02 12.12
C ASN A 88 -3.25 6.77 11.76
N ARG A 89 -3.66 7.34 10.62
CA ARG A 89 -4.91 7.02 9.94
C ARG A 89 -4.57 6.08 8.79
N VAL A 90 -5.17 4.90 8.77
CA VAL A 90 -4.87 3.84 7.82
C VAL A 90 -6.08 3.60 6.92
N ILE A 91 -5.83 3.38 5.64
CA ILE A 91 -6.81 2.90 4.68
C ILE A 91 -6.37 1.53 4.21
N ILE A 92 -7.26 0.55 4.33
CA ILE A 92 -7.11 -0.78 3.76
C ILE A 92 -7.98 -0.83 2.50
N LYS A 93 -7.36 -1.13 1.36
CA LYS A 93 -8.07 -1.32 0.10
C LYS A 93 -8.08 -2.81 -0.25
N PRO A 94 -9.14 -3.54 0.07
CA PRO A 94 -9.34 -4.88 -0.49
C PRO A 94 -9.71 -4.77 -1.97
N ASN A 95 -9.65 -5.86 -2.70
CA ASN A 95 -10.26 -5.97 -4.01
C ASN A 95 -11.65 -6.56 -3.85
N ILE A 96 -12.68 -5.74 -4.06
CA ILE A 96 -14.10 -6.13 -4.03
C ILE A 96 -14.67 -5.80 -5.40
N ALA A 97 -14.38 -6.67 -6.38
CA ALA A 97 -14.72 -6.41 -7.78
C ALA A 97 -15.99 -7.15 -8.25
N TRP A 98 -16.30 -8.27 -7.63
CA TRP A 98 -17.31 -9.20 -8.10
C TRP A 98 -18.38 -9.47 -7.06
N ASN A 99 -19.64 -9.60 -7.52
CA ASN A 99 -20.73 -10.10 -6.69
C ASN A 99 -20.60 -11.63 -6.54
N GLN A 100 -19.63 -12.06 -5.72
CA GLN A 100 -19.32 -13.47 -5.48
C GLN A 100 -19.00 -13.67 -4.01
N LYS A 101 -19.43 -14.82 -3.49
CA LYS A 101 -19.12 -15.23 -2.12
C LYS A 101 -17.63 -15.55 -1.94
N PRO A 102 -17.10 -15.49 -0.70
CA PRO A 102 -15.70 -15.75 -0.40
C PRO A 102 -15.15 -17.09 -0.92
N GLU A 103 -16.00 -18.13 -0.99
CA GLU A 103 -15.62 -19.48 -1.44
C GLU A 103 -15.13 -19.49 -2.90
N PHE A 104 -15.55 -18.52 -3.71
CA PHE A 104 -15.10 -18.39 -5.09
C PHE A 104 -13.72 -17.72 -5.24
N ALA A 105 -13.16 -17.21 -4.15
CA ALA A 105 -11.87 -16.52 -4.12
C ALA A 105 -11.72 -15.41 -5.19
N ALA A 106 -12.84 -14.82 -5.61
CA ALA A 106 -12.86 -13.77 -6.62
C ALA A 106 -12.54 -12.38 -6.05
N ASN A 107 -12.71 -12.22 -4.74
CA ASN A 107 -12.44 -11.00 -3.98
C ASN A 107 -11.36 -11.25 -2.93
N THR A 108 -10.90 -10.20 -2.26
CA THR A 108 -10.03 -10.37 -1.08
C THR A 108 -10.80 -11.08 0.03
N ASN A 109 -10.22 -12.14 0.57
CA ASN A 109 -10.85 -12.89 1.66
C ASN A 109 -11.15 -11.96 2.85
N PRO A 110 -12.39 -11.95 3.39
CA PRO A 110 -12.80 -11.03 4.45
C PRO A 110 -12.02 -11.23 5.76
N TYR A 111 -11.57 -12.45 6.06
CA TYR A 111 -10.74 -12.71 7.23
C TYR A 111 -9.34 -12.10 7.13
N VAL A 112 -8.78 -11.98 5.91
CA VAL A 112 -7.55 -11.24 5.68
C VAL A 112 -7.75 -9.75 5.99
N VAL A 113 -8.87 -9.18 5.55
CA VAL A 113 -9.22 -7.78 5.83
C VAL A 113 -9.40 -7.55 7.32
N ALA A 114 -10.14 -8.43 8.00
CA ALA A 114 -10.37 -8.36 9.44
C ALA A 114 -9.04 -8.43 10.22
N ALA A 115 -8.17 -9.39 9.86
CA ALA A 115 -6.86 -9.53 10.47
C ALA A 115 -5.99 -8.27 10.31
N LEU A 116 -6.01 -7.65 9.12
CA LEU A 116 -5.28 -6.40 8.88
C LEU A 116 -5.84 -5.24 9.72
N VAL A 117 -7.17 -5.12 9.86
CA VAL A 117 -7.81 -4.10 10.72
C VAL A 117 -7.34 -4.24 12.16
N GLU A 118 -7.36 -5.46 12.70
CA GLU A 118 -6.90 -5.74 14.07
C GLU A 118 -5.42 -5.40 14.24
N LEU A 119 -4.56 -5.87 13.35
CA LEU A 119 -3.12 -5.62 13.42
C LEU A 119 -2.78 -4.13 13.29
N CYS A 120 -3.53 -3.36 12.47
CA CYS A 120 -3.38 -1.92 12.42
C CYS A 120 -3.73 -1.25 13.75
N ARG A 121 -4.79 -1.70 14.41
CA ARG A 121 -5.21 -1.18 15.73
C ARG A 121 -4.21 -1.55 16.81
N GLU A 122 -3.73 -2.80 16.82
CA GLU A 122 -2.68 -3.27 17.73
C GLU A 122 -1.40 -2.42 17.60
N ALA A 123 -1.04 -2.02 16.37
CA ALA A 123 0.09 -1.12 16.11
C ALA A 123 -0.17 0.35 16.46
N GLY A 124 -1.36 0.70 16.95
CA GLY A 124 -1.69 2.03 17.45
C GLY A 124 -2.28 2.98 16.41
N ALA A 125 -2.83 2.48 15.30
CA ALA A 125 -3.59 3.31 14.38
C ALA A 125 -4.80 3.95 15.07
N SER A 126 -5.00 5.26 14.90
CA SER A 126 -6.13 5.99 15.49
C SER A 126 -7.43 5.77 14.71
N VAL A 127 -7.31 5.57 13.41
CA VAL A 127 -8.44 5.30 12.50
C VAL A 127 -8.02 4.27 11.48
N VAL A 128 -8.83 3.23 11.30
CA VAL A 128 -8.69 2.26 10.21
C VAL A 128 -9.97 2.29 9.38
N LYS A 129 -9.84 2.61 8.10
CA LYS A 129 -10.94 2.58 7.13
C LYS A 129 -10.69 1.47 6.13
N VAL A 130 -11.74 0.71 5.85
CA VAL A 130 -11.74 -0.27 4.75
C VAL A 130 -12.60 0.32 3.64
N MET A 131 -12.07 0.40 2.44
CA MET A 131 -12.78 0.98 1.31
C MET A 131 -12.24 0.47 -0.02
N ASP A 132 -13.13 0.24 -0.94
CA ASP A 132 -12.84 -0.05 -2.34
C ASP A 132 -13.86 0.65 -3.24
N HIS A 133 -13.59 0.66 -4.52
CA HIS A 133 -14.53 1.04 -5.56
C HIS A 133 -14.66 -0.16 -6.51
N THR A 134 -15.76 -0.90 -6.36
CA THR A 134 -16.04 -2.04 -7.24
C THR A 134 -16.17 -1.58 -8.70
N CYS A 135 -15.77 -2.43 -9.64
CA CYS A 135 -15.98 -2.22 -11.06
C CYS A 135 -17.39 -2.65 -11.54
N SER A 136 -18.20 -3.18 -10.64
CA SER A 136 -19.58 -3.58 -10.95
C SER A 136 -20.46 -2.34 -11.20
N ALA A 137 -21.32 -2.42 -12.24
CA ALA A 137 -22.32 -1.40 -12.51
C ALA A 137 -23.38 -1.28 -11.38
N ASN A 138 -23.58 -2.35 -10.61
CA ASN A 138 -24.39 -2.38 -9.41
C ASN A 138 -23.52 -2.78 -8.21
N PRO A 139 -23.01 -1.81 -7.43
CA PRO A 139 -21.99 -2.05 -6.42
C PRO A 139 -22.51 -2.76 -5.15
N GLU A 140 -23.76 -2.50 -4.73
CA GLU A 140 -24.27 -2.98 -3.45
C GLU A 140 -24.13 -4.50 -3.25
N PRO A 141 -24.57 -5.38 -4.21
CA PRO A 141 -24.42 -6.82 -4.02
C PRO A 141 -22.96 -7.28 -3.92
N SER A 142 -22.02 -6.54 -4.51
CA SER A 142 -20.60 -6.88 -4.41
C SER A 142 -20.07 -6.65 -3.00
N TYR A 143 -20.56 -5.65 -2.27
CA TYR A 143 -20.18 -5.39 -0.90
C TYR A 143 -20.89 -6.31 0.12
N GLU A 144 -22.10 -6.72 -0.18
CA GLU A 144 -22.89 -7.58 0.70
C GLU A 144 -22.41 -9.04 0.68
N ASN A 145 -21.90 -9.52 -0.47
CA ASN A 145 -21.52 -10.91 -0.70
C ASN A 145 -20.00 -11.17 -0.61
N SER A 146 -19.20 -10.16 -0.22
CA SER A 146 -17.72 -10.29 -0.19
C SER A 146 -17.15 -10.65 1.16
#